data_6f254f17423756b58a1ccb385741fc27
#
_entry.id   6f254f17423756b58a1ccb385741fc27
#
_cell.length_a   1.000
_cell.length_b   1.000
_cell.length_c   1.000
_cell.angle_alpha   90.00
_cell.angle_beta   90.00
_cell.angle_gamma   90.00
#
_symmetry.space_group_name_H-M   'P 1'
#
loop_
_entity.id
_entity.type
_entity.pdbx_description
1 polymer ?
#
loop_
_entity_poly.entity_id
_entity_poly.type
_entity_poly.pdbx_seq_one_letter_code
_entity_poly.pdbx_strand_id
1 'polypeptide(L)'
;MNSSTFNVQTLGKSTLKSPIQLGYDKGDGIYNYIKDEERILYEKNYTSILKDLKEKKTPISFEKAGPRENIFFEPSKTKAGIVTCGGLCPGLNNVIRSIVMELYYRYGVEKILGFQYGFEGLIGKYNHPYIELTPEVIDEIHLYGGSILGSSRG
;
A
#
# COMPACT_ATOMS: atom_id res chain seq x y z
N MET A 1 -24.37 -9.63 -3.74
CA MET A 1 -23.07 -9.82 -3.05
C MET A 1 -23.25 -9.47 -1.60
N ASN A 2 -22.79 -10.30 -0.68
CA ASN A 2 -22.87 -10.01 0.76
C ASN A 2 -21.84 -8.94 1.13
N SER A 3 -22.21 -7.97 1.97
CA SER A 3 -21.31 -6.91 2.47
C SER A 3 -20.05 -7.47 3.16
N SER A 4 -20.13 -8.69 3.70
CA SER A 4 -18.99 -9.39 4.33
C SER A 4 -17.85 -9.71 3.38
N THR A 5 -18.10 -9.76 2.06
CA THR A 5 -17.08 -10.09 1.06
C THR A 5 -16.01 -9.00 0.91
N PHE A 6 -16.30 -7.79 1.36
CA PHE A 6 -15.41 -6.63 1.24
C PHE A 6 -14.78 -6.20 2.57
N ASN A 7 -14.94 -7.00 3.62
CA ASN A 7 -14.30 -6.71 4.90
C ASN A 7 -12.82 -7.11 4.84
N VAL A 8 -11.95 -6.17 5.12
CA VAL A 8 -10.52 -6.40 5.26
C VAL A 8 -10.26 -7.01 6.64
N GLN A 9 -9.51 -8.11 6.68
CA GLN A 9 -9.05 -8.66 7.96
C GLN A 9 -8.01 -7.73 8.57
N THR A 10 -8.17 -7.42 9.86
CA THR A 10 -7.20 -6.59 10.58
C THR A 10 -6.34 -7.45 11.49
N LEU A 11 -5.09 -7.05 11.68
CA LEU A 11 -4.17 -7.67 12.65
C LEU A 11 -4.45 -7.22 14.09
N GLY A 12 -5.25 -6.18 14.25
CA GLY A 12 -5.62 -5.60 15.52
C GLY A 12 -5.75 -4.08 15.42
N LYS A 13 -5.90 -3.43 16.59
CA LYS A 13 -6.05 -1.98 16.65
C LYS A 13 -4.71 -1.29 16.43
N SER A 14 -4.67 -0.31 15.53
CA SER A 14 -3.52 0.58 15.32
C SER A 14 -3.42 1.58 16.48
N THR A 15 -2.33 1.54 17.22
CA THR A 15 -2.14 2.35 18.45
C THR A 15 -0.89 3.23 18.42
N LEU A 16 0.01 2.98 17.48
CA LEU A 16 1.25 3.73 17.35
C LEU A 16 1.01 4.98 16.50
N LYS A 17 1.49 6.13 16.93
CA LYS A 17 1.45 7.35 16.12
C LYS A 17 2.31 7.18 14.88
N SER A 18 1.77 7.58 13.74
CA SER A 18 2.52 7.65 12.49
C SER A 18 3.66 8.66 12.64
N PRO A 19 4.87 8.35 12.19
CA PRO A 19 5.97 9.31 12.19
C PRO A 19 5.78 10.43 11.16
N ILE A 20 4.89 10.26 10.20
CA ILE A 20 4.53 11.31 9.24
C ILE A 20 3.66 12.34 9.96
N GLN A 21 4.01 13.60 9.83
CA GLN A 21 3.23 14.71 10.35
C GLN A 21 2.34 15.27 9.23
N LEU A 22 1.05 14.94 9.29
CA LEU A 22 0.03 15.40 8.35
C LEU A 22 -1.07 16.14 9.11
N GLY A 23 -1.82 16.98 8.38
CA GLY A 23 -2.95 17.71 8.92
C GLY A 23 -4.29 16.99 8.74
N TYR A 24 -5.36 17.72 9.09
CA TYR A 24 -6.75 17.33 8.85
C TYR A 24 -7.53 18.41 8.10
N ASP A 25 -6.94 19.59 7.95
CA ASP A 25 -7.61 20.74 7.37
C ASP A 25 -7.54 20.69 5.85
N LYS A 26 -8.70 20.76 5.21
CA LYS A 26 -8.76 20.76 3.75
C LYS A 26 -8.43 22.15 3.21
N GLY A 27 -7.56 22.18 2.20
CA GLY A 27 -7.26 23.42 1.46
C GLY A 27 -6.03 24.17 1.95
N ASP A 28 -5.29 23.65 2.92
CA ASP A 28 -4.03 24.22 3.41
C ASP A 28 -2.80 23.84 2.55
N GLY A 29 -3.00 23.05 1.49
CA GLY A 29 -1.94 22.57 0.62
C GLY A 29 -1.14 21.41 1.20
N ILE A 30 -1.48 20.93 2.40
CA ILE A 30 -0.84 19.80 3.07
C ILE A 30 -1.68 18.55 2.86
N TYR A 31 -1.01 17.41 2.63
CA TYR A 31 -1.70 16.13 2.60
C TYR A 31 -2.29 15.80 3.97
N ASN A 32 -3.51 15.31 3.97
CA ASN A 32 -4.24 15.00 5.19
C ASN A 32 -4.25 13.51 5.49
N TYR A 33 -4.35 13.17 6.79
CA TYR A 33 -4.68 11.81 7.20
C TYR A 33 -6.07 11.42 6.69
N ILE A 34 -6.20 10.15 6.36
CA ILE A 34 -7.50 9.54 6.07
C ILE A 34 -8.04 8.97 7.38
N LYS A 35 -9.28 9.34 7.73
CA LYS A 35 -9.94 8.80 8.92
C LYS A 35 -10.36 7.35 8.69
N ASP A 36 -10.40 6.55 9.74
CA ASP A 36 -10.72 5.11 9.66
C ASP A 36 -12.17 4.87 9.19
N GLU A 37 -13.07 5.82 9.44
CA GLU A 37 -14.47 5.76 9.03
C GLU A 37 -14.70 6.19 7.58
N GLU A 38 -13.69 6.77 6.91
CA GLU A 38 -13.83 7.19 5.52
C GLU A 38 -13.88 5.98 4.59
N ARG A 39 -14.93 5.96 3.76
CA ARG A 39 -15.19 4.85 2.86
C ARG A 39 -15.49 5.34 1.45
N ILE A 40 -15.21 4.48 0.48
CA ILE A 40 -15.50 4.70 -0.94
C ILE A 40 -16.62 3.75 -1.35
N LEU A 41 -17.70 4.28 -1.93
CA LEU A 41 -18.81 3.48 -2.42
C LEU A 41 -18.35 2.55 -3.56
N TYR A 42 -18.80 1.30 -3.51
CA TYR A 42 -18.63 0.34 -4.62
C TYR A 42 -19.51 0.74 -5.80
N GLU A 43 -20.79 0.98 -5.55
CA GLU A 43 -21.76 1.38 -6.55
C GLU A 43 -21.82 2.92 -6.63
N LYS A 44 -21.74 3.45 -7.85
CA LYS A 44 -21.78 4.90 -8.11
C LYS A 44 -23.13 5.35 -8.67
N ASN A 45 -24.04 4.41 -8.98
CA ASN A 45 -25.34 4.76 -9.53
C ASN A 45 -26.22 5.35 -8.43
N TYR A 46 -26.61 6.61 -8.60
CA TYR A 46 -27.41 7.36 -7.64
C TYR A 46 -28.73 6.67 -7.28
N THR A 47 -29.44 6.14 -8.27
CA THR A 47 -30.72 5.47 -8.08
C THR A 47 -30.61 4.20 -7.24
N SER A 48 -29.55 3.43 -7.47
CA SER A 48 -29.25 2.20 -6.70
C SER A 48 -28.95 2.54 -5.24
N ILE A 49 -28.13 3.56 -5.01
CA ILE A 49 -27.78 4.02 -3.66
C ILE A 49 -29.02 4.51 -2.92
N LEU A 50 -29.86 5.32 -3.57
CA LEU A 50 -31.13 5.80 -2.97
C LEU A 50 -32.06 4.65 -2.62
N LYS A 51 -32.14 3.62 -3.45
CA LYS A 51 -32.95 2.43 -3.18
C LYS A 51 -32.47 1.72 -1.92
N ASP A 52 -31.15 1.47 -1.82
CA ASP A 52 -30.56 0.81 -0.66
C ASP A 52 -30.84 1.61 0.63
N LEU A 53 -30.64 2.93 0.60
CA LEU A 53 -30.92 3.80 1.74
C LEU A 53 -32.41 3.79 2.15
N LYS A 54 -33.34 3.82 1.19
CA LYS A 54 -34.79 3.70 1.46
C LYS A 54 -35.15 2.37 2.10
N GLU A 55 -34.47 1.29 1.67
CA GLU A 55 -34.65 -0.05 2.23
C GLU A 55 -33.86 -0.26 3.53
N LYS A 56 -33.24 0.80 4.09
CA LYS A 56 -32.37 0.77 5.28
C LYS A 56 -31.21 -0.22 5.18
N LYS A 57 -30.72 -0.46 3.96
CA LYS A 57 -29.53 -1.24 3.70
C LYS A 57 -28.31 -0.33 3.71
N THR A 58 -27.21 -0.83 4.26
CA THR A 58 -25.92 -0.12 4.18
C THR A 58 -25.33 -0.36 2.80
N PRO A 59 -25.05 0.70 2.01
CA PRO A 59 -24.41 0.55 0.71
C PRO A 59 -23.05 -0.14 0.83
N ILE A 60 -22.73 -1.00 -0.12
CA ILE A 60 -21.44 -1.67 -0.19
C ILE A 60 -20.34 -0.63 -0.43
N SER A 61 -19.28 -0.70 0.36
CA SER A 61 -18.18 0.28 0.32
C SER A 61 -16.86 -0.36 0.71
N PHE A 62 -15.76 0.25 0.25
CA PHE A 62 -14.39 -0.10 0.61
C PHE A 62 -13.82 0.88 1.62
N GLU A 63 -12.82 0.46 2.37
CA GLU A 63 -11.99 1.38 3.12
C GLU A 63 -11.25 2.32 2.15
N LYS A 64 -11.21 3.61 2.49
CA LYS A 64 -10.44 4.57 1.71
C LYS A 64 -8.96 4.39 1.99
N ALA A 65 -8.17 4.18 0.95
CA ALA A 65 -6.72 4.09 1.06
C ALA A 65 -6.10 5.46 1.39
N GLY A 66 -4.99 5.42 2.10
CA GLY A 66 -4.20 6.61 2.40
C GLY A 66 -3.56 6.55 3.79
N PRO A 67 -2.76 7.55 4.14
CA PRO A 67 -2.02 7.58 5.40
C PRO A 67 -2.97 7.70 6.59
N ARG A 68 -2.67 6.94 7.63
CA ARG A 68 -3.40 6.94 8.90
C ARG A 68 -2.58 7.64 9.98
N GLU A 69 -3.26 8.32 10.90
CA GLU A 69 -2.62 8.94 12.07
C GLU A 69 -2.02 7.89 13.00
N ASN A 70 -2.73 6.77 13.17
CA ASN A 70 -2.24 5.63 13.94
C ASN A 70 -1.94 4.46 13.02
N ILE A 71 -0.79 3.84 13.24
CA ILE A 71 -0.29 2.68 12.50
C ILE A 71 -0.17 1.47 13.42
N PHE A 72 -0.14 0.28 12.82
CA PHE A 72 -0.05 -0.97 13.57
C PHE A 72 1.40 -1.38 13.83
N PHE A 73 2.25 -1.31 12.81
CA PHE A 73 3.64 -1.74 12.91
C PHE A 73 4.53 -0.61 13.40
N GLU A 74 5.44 -0.93 14.32
CA GLU A 74 6.48 0.01 14.74
C GLU A 74 7.57 0.08 13.65
N PRO A 75 7.77 1.24 13.00
CA PRO A 75 8.66 1.36 11.85
C PRO A 75 10.09 0.91 12.10
N SER A 76 10.67 1.29 13.25
CA SER A 76 12.06 0.95 13.62
C SER A 76 12.31 -0.56 13.78
N LYS A 77 11.25 -1.35 13.98
CA LYS A 77 11.31 -2.82 14.12
C LYS A 77 10.79 -3.54 12.90
N THR A 78 10.27 -2.80 11.93
CA THR A 78 9.63 -3.37 10.74
C THR A 78 10.66 -3.71 9.67
N LYS A 79 10.46 -4.88 9.06
CA LYS A 79 11.12 -5.25 7.80
C LYS A 79 10.06 -5.26 6.71
N ALA A 80 10.25 -4.44 5.69
CA ALA A 80 9.33 -4.40 4.55
C ALA A 80 9.83 -5.31 3.42
N GLY A 81 8.90 -5.97 2.73
CA GLY A 81 9.20 -6.77 1.55
C GLY A 81 8.45 -6.23 0.33
N ILE A 82 9.13 -6.08 -0.80
CA ILE A 82 8.54 -5.66 -2.06
C ILE A 82 8.66 -6.78 -3.08
N VAL A 83 7.56 -7.12 -3.73
CA VAL A 83 7.52 -8.05 -4.86
C VAL A 83 6.80 -7.39 -6.04
N THR A 84 7.24 -7.69 -7.26
CA THR A 84 6.55 -7.32 -8.50
C THR A 84 6.11 -8.57 -9.23
N CYS A 85 4.79 -8.76 -9.38
CA CYS A 85 4.19 -9.94 -9.99
C CYS A 85 3.37 -9.60 -11.21
N GLY A 86 3.23 -10.55 -12.13
CA GLY A 86 2.46 -10.40 -13.35
C GLY A 86 3.25 -9.83 -14.51
N GLY A 87 2.57 -9.13 -15.42
CA GLY A 87 3.22 -8.50 -16.58
C GLY A 87 3.97 -7.23 -16.20
N LEU A 88 4.97 -6.89 -17.00
CA LEU A 88 5.66 -5.62 -16.89
C LEU A 88 4.79 -4.48 -17.43
N CYS A 89 4.79 -3.35 -16.75
CA CYS A 89 4.19 -2.10 -17.22
C CYS A 89 5.15 -0.94 -17.00
N PRO A 90 5.03 0.15 -17.76
CA PRO A 90 5.80 1.37 -17.51
C PRO A 90 5.60 1.88 -16.10
N GLY A 91 6.68 2.32 -15.46
CA GLY A 91 6.64 2.96 -14.15
C GLY A 91 6.77 2.03 -12.93
N LEU A 92 6.95 0.71 -13.09
CA LEU A 92 7.17 -0.20 -11.96
C LEU A 92 8.34 0.22 -11.10
N ASN A 93 9.47 0.57 -11.70
CA ASN A 93 10.63 1.06 -10.97
C ASN A 93 10.36 2.37 -10.24
N ASN A 94 9.54 3.27 -10.82
CA ASN A 94 9.14 4.50 -10.14
C ASN A 94 8.30 4.20 -8.89
N VAL A 95 7.42 3.21 -8.95
CA VAL A 95 6.62 2.76 -7.80
C VAL A 95 7.52 2.16 -6.73
N ILE A 96 8.46 1.26 -7.09
CA ILE A 96 9.43 0.68 -6.16
C ILE A 96 10.21 1.80 -5.47
N ARG A 97 10.78 2.72 -6.26
CA ARG A 97 11.54 3.87 -5.75
C ARG A 97 10.72 4.71 -4.77
N SER A 98 9.51 5.07 -5.14
CA SER A 98 8.64 5.90 -4.30
C SER A 98 8.29 5.22 -2.98
N ILE A 99 8.00 3.91 -2.99
CA ILE A 99 7.72 3.14 -1.79
C ILE A 99 8.96 3.09 -0.88
N VAL A 100 10.14 2.79 -1.43
CA VAL A 100 11.38 2.73 -0.65
C VAL A 100 11.70 4.08 -0.02
N MET A 101 11.64 5.16 -0.81
CA MET A 101 11.90 6.52 -0.32
C MET A 101 10.93 6.92 0.80
N GLU A 102 9.64 6.62 0.64
CA GLU A 102 8.63 6.91 1.64
C GLU A 102 8.86 6.11 2.94
N LEU A 103 9.10 4.79 2.81
CA LEU A 103 9.37 3.94 3.96
C LEU A 103 10.63 4.36 4.70
N TYR A 104 11.71 4.63 3.96
CA TYR A 104 13.01 4.95 4.54
C TYR A 104 13.00 6.33 5.20
N TYR A 105 12.69 7.38 4.43
CA TYR A 105 12.82 8.76 4.92
C TYR A 105 11.64 9.25 5.75
N ARG A 106 10.43 8.79 5.45
CA ARG A 106 9.22 9.29 6.10
C ARG A 106 8.78 8.42 7.27
N TYR A 107 8.89 7.10 7.13
CA TYR A 107 8.50 6.17 8.17
C TYR A 107 9.66 5.68 9.03
N GLY A 108 10.91 5.78 8.58
CA GLY A 108 12.07 5.28 9.31
C GLY A 108 12.19 3.74 9.27
N VAL A 109 11.69 3.11 8.21
CA VAL A 109 11.87 1.68 7.96
C VAL A 109 13.16 1.49 7.18
N GLU A 110 14.21 1.07 7.85
CA GLU A 110 15.53 0.94 7.23
C GLU A 110 15.74 -0.39 6.49
N LYS A 111 15.05 -1.46 6.93
CA LYS A 111 15.17 -2.78 6.30
C LYS A 111 14.07 -3.02 5.29
N ILE A 112 14.41 -2.84 4.02
CA ILE A 112 13.49 -3.02 2.90
C ILE A 112 14.11 -4.04 1.94
N LEU A 113 13.42 -5.16 1.71
CA LEU A 113 13.89 -6.28 0.90
C LEU A 113 13.08 -6.35 -0.40
N GLY A 114 13.75 -6.34 -1.53
CA GLY A 114 13.17 -6.60 -2.83
C GLY A 114 13.30 -8.08 -3.20
N PHE A 115 12.20 -8.80 -3.29
CA PHE A 115 12.20 -10.20 -3.70
C PHE A 115 12.15 -10.30 -5.21
N GLN A 116 13.11 -11.02 -5.78
CA GLN A 116 13.22 -11.17 -7.23
C GLN A 116 12.23 -12.19 -7.78
N TYR A 117 11.76 -11.95 -9.00
CA TYR A 117 10.86 -12.85 -9.75
C TYR A 117 9.52 -13.11 -9.06
N GLY A 118 8.94 -12.06 -8.47
CA GLY A 118 7.60 -12.11 -7.89
C GLY A 118 7.51 -13.06 -6.69
N PHE A 119 6.41 -13.79 -6.59
CA PHE A 119 6.21 -14.73 -5.48
C PHE A 119 7.20 -15.91 -5.49
N GLU A 120 7.86 -16.21 -6.60
CA GLU A 120 8.92 -17.23 -6.63
C GLU A 120 10.06 -16.86 -5.69
N GLY A 121 10.38 -15.58 -5.56
CA GLY A 121 11.39 -15.09 -4.65
C GLY A 121 11.13 -15.33 -3.17
N LEU A 122 9.88 -15.62 -2.80
CA LEU A 122 9.50 -15.98 -1.43
C LEU A 122 9.56 -17.50 -1.17
N ILE A 123 9.74 -18.30 -2.22
CA ILE A 123 9.73 -19.75 -2.14
C ILE A 123 11.16 -20.26 -2.05
N GLY A 124 11.58 -20.77 -0.91
CA GLY A 124 12.94 -21.23 -0.65
C GLY A 124 13.46 -22.27 -1.65
N LYS A 125 12.56 -23.05 -2.30
CA LYS A 125 12.92 -24.04 -3.34
C LYS A 125 13.66 -23.41 -4.51
N TYR A 126 13.32 -22.20 -4.91
CA TYR A 126 13.93 -21.53 -6.08
C TYR A 126 15.24 -20.83 -5.73
N ASN A 127 15.50 -20.59 -4.45
CA ASN A 127 16.72 -19.97 -3.94
C ASN A 127 17.10 -18.67 -4.67
N HIS A 128 16.12 -17.85 -5.04
CA HIS A 128 16.37 -16.54 -5.61
C HIS A 128 16.91 -15.59 -4.54
N PRO A 129 17.95 -14.80 -4.85
CA PRO A 129 18.43 -13.79 -3.92
C PRO A 129 17.39 -12.67 -3.75
N TYR A 130 17.41 -12.04 -2.62
CA TYR A 130 16.74 -10.74 -2.44
C TYR A 130 17.74 -9.60 -2.59
N ILE A 131 17.25 -8.43 -2.93
CA ILE A 131 18.02 -7.19 -3.00
C ILE A 131 17.66 -6.35 -1.76
N GLU A 132 18.64 -5.90 -1.01
CA GLU A 132 18.40 -4.89 0.02
C GLU A 132 18.21 -3.53 -0.66
N LEU A 133 17.00 -2.98 -0.53
CA LEU A 133 16.59 -1.76 -1.22
C LEU A 133 16.88 -0.56 -0.32
N THR A 134 18.08 0.02 -0.50
CA THR A 134 18.46 1.28 0.14
C THR A 134 18.22 2.46 -0.81
N PRO A 135 18.20 3.72 -0.31
CA PRO A 135 18.13 4.91 -1.16
C PRO A 135 19.14 4.92 -2.29
N GLU A 136 20.38 4.47 -2.01
CA GLU A 136 21.47 4.43 -3.00
C GLU A 136 21.20 3.41 -4.11
N VAL A 137 20.67 2.23 -3.74
CA VAL A 137 20.36 1.16 -4.70
C VAL A 137 19.25 1.56 -5.65
N ILE A 138 18.28 2.37 -5.17
CA ILE A 138 17.09 2.73 -5.95
C ILE A 138 17.21 4.12 -6.61
N ASP A 139 18.32 4.81 -6.48
CA ASP A 139 18.42 6.23 -6.88
C ASP A 139 18.10 6.44 -8.36
N GLU A 140 18.68 5.65 -9.24
CA GLU A 140 18.53 5.81 -10.70
C GLU A 140 17.56 4.82 -11.35
N ILE A 141 16.92 3.92 -10.59
CA ILE A 141 16.09 2.86 -11.20
C ILE A 141 14.90 3.40 -12.00
N HIS A 142 14.47 4.62 -11.72
CA HIS A 142 13.40 5.28 -12.46
C HIS A 142 13.76 5.61 -13.92
N LEU A 143 15.06 5.60 -14.26
CA LEU A 143 15.56 5.80 -15.62
C LEU A 143 15.45 4.52 -16.47
N TYR A 144 15.22 3.37 -15.84
CA TYR A 144 15.20 2.07 -16.51
C TYR A 144 13.77 1.54 -16.64
N GLY A 145 13.48 0.93 -17.78
CA GLY A 145 12.22 0.24 -18.01
C GLY A 145 12.15 -1.11 -17.28
N GLY A 146 10.95 -1.66 -17.15
CA GLY A 146 10.72 -2.95 -16.51
C GLY A 146 10.71 -2.86 -14.98
N SER A 147 11.24 -3.88 -14.32
CA SER A 147 11.38 -3.96 -12.88
C SER A 147 12.76 -4.46 -12.51
N ILE A 148 13.48 -3.78 -11.61
CA ILE A 148 14.78 -4.25 -11.07
C ILE A 148 14.62 -5.57 -10.29
N LEU A 149 13.41 -5.86 -9.83
CA LEU A 149 13.12 -7.10 -9.12
C LEU A 149 12.74 -8.25 -10.06
N GLY A 150 12.60 -7.98 -11.35
CA GLY A 150 12.01 -8.94 -12.26
C GLY A 150 10.55 -9.23 -11.93
N SER A 151 9.97 -10.18 -12.63
CA SER A 151 8.58 -10.58 -12.43
C SER A 151 8.39 -12.03 -12.85
N SER A 152 7.49 -12.74 -12.17
CA SER A 152 6.97 -14.01 -12.65
C SER A 152 5.44 -13.98 -12.63
N ARG A 153 4.82 -14.87 -13.41
CA ARG A 153 3.36 -14.99 -13.45
C ARG A 153 2.82 -16.07 -12.52
N GLY A 154 3.70 -16.73 -11.79
CA GLY A 154 3.36 -17.80 -10.85
C GLY A 154 3.18 -19.12 -11.56
#